data_a6af135b4e913cf02c365cab9e8d882c
#
_entry.id   a6af135b4e913cf02c365cab9e8d882c
#
_cell.length_a   1.000
_cell.length_b   1.000
_cell.length_c   1.000
_cell.angle_alpha   90.00
_cell.angle_beta   90.00
_cell.angle_gamma   90.00
#
_symmetry.space_group_name_H-M   'P 1'
#
loop_
_entity.id
_entity.type
_entity.pdbx_description
1 polymer ?
#
loop_
_entity_poly.entity_id
_entity_poly.type
_entity_poly.pdbx_seq_one_letter_code
_entity_poly.pdbx_strand_id
1 'polypeptide(L)'
;HRAYRFLTENANTSSQTMMRMTVFLLVFLVTVSALFKLDVVLGAFAAGFILRYIIPDGMESLETKLNGVGYGFLIPVFFVVSGAAIDVRAVAGEPGLLVTFIVMLMLIRAVPVFVAMSLDKRSTPISSHHRVTVALYCTTALPIIVAVTSLAVKAGTMQQATASTLVAAGAITVFLMPLLGSLTYQVADVHPVTAVQEILRTPSDWQHIMHD
;
A
#
# COMPACT_ATOMS: atom_id res chain seq x y z
N HIS A 1 -2.18 -24.89 -22.65
CA HIS A 1 -3.18 -25.79 -22.03
C HIS A 1 -2.57 -26.85 -21.08
N ARG A 2 -1.43 -27.48 -21.39
CA ARG A 2 -0.82 -28.51 -20.52
C ARG A 2 -0.21 -27.90 -19.23
N ALA A 3 0.46 -26.77 -19.33
CA ALA A 3 1.03 -26.09 -18.15
C ALA A 3 -0.06 -25.58 -17.19
N TYR A 4 -1.17 -25.08 -17.72
CA TYR A 4 -2.32 -24.64 -16.94
C TYR A 4 -2.94 -25.81 -16.14
N ARG A 5 -3.21 -26.94 -16.79
CA ARG A 5 -3.75 -28.13 -16.10
C ARG A 5 -2.80 -28.65 -15.02
N PHE A 6 -1.51 -28.70 -15.30
CA PHE A 6 -0.51 -29.12 -14.30
C PHE A 6 -0.49 -28.21 -13.07
N LEU A 7 -0.62 -26.90 -13.27
CA LEU A 7 -0.64 -25.92 -12.18
C LEU A 7 -1.94 -25.96 -11.39
N THR A 8 -3.10 -26.13 -12.04
CA THR A 8 -4.40 -26.17 -11.37
C THR A 8 -4.67 -27.50 -10.67
N GLU A 9 -4.27 -28.62 -11.26
CA GLU A 9 -4.41 -29.95 -10.63
C GLU A 9 -3.50 -30.11 -9.38
N ASN A 10 -2.36 -29.41 -9.33
CA ASN A 10 -1.43 -29.43 -8.20
C ASN A 10 -1.53 -28.22 -7.25
N ALA A 11 -2.49 -27.34 -7.44
CA ALA A 11 -2.66 -26.12 -6.62
C ALA A 11 -2.88 -26.42 -5.13
N ASN A 12 -3.50 -27.56 -4.83
CA ASN A 12 -3.83 -28.00 -3.45
C ASN A 12 -2.85 -29.04 -2.89
N THR A 13 -1.74 -29.30 -3.58
CA THR A 13 -0.73 -30.25 -3.07
C THR A 13 0.03 -29.64 -1.89
N SER A 14 0.41 -30.47 -0.91
CA SER A 14 1.17 -30.09 0.29
C SER A 14 2.53 -29.45 0.00
N SER A 15 3.03 -29.54 -1.23
CA SER A 15 4.28 -28.93 -1.69
C SER A 15 4.20 -27.42 -1.99
N GLN A 16 3.02 -26.82 -1.96
CA GLN A 16 2.80 -25.41 -2.30
C GLN A 16 3.47 -24.99 -3.63
N THR A 17 3.36 -25.84 -4.64
CA THR A 17 4.04 -25.69 -5.94
C THR A 17 3.76 -24.34 -6.56
N MET A 18 2.52 -23.84 -6.48
CA MET A 18 2.16 -22.55 -7.01
C MET A 18 2.93 -21.38 -6.37
N MET A 19 3.08 -21.41 -5.04
CA MET A 19 3.86 -20.40 -4.33
C MET A 19 5.34 -20.45 -4.72
N ARG A 20 5.92 -21.64 -4.85
CA ARG A 20 7.32 -21.81 -5.28
C ARG A 20 7.55 -21.31 -6.70
N MET A 21 6.64 -21.59 -7.63
CA MET A 21 6.71 -21.11 -9.01
C MET A 21 6.57 -19.59 -9.08
N THR A 22 5.71 -19.00 -8.27
CA THR A 22 5.57 -17.53 -8.16
C THR A 22 6.85 -16.88 -7.67
N VAL A 23 7.45 -17.40 -6.59
CA VAL A 23 8.72 -16.89 -6.06
C VAL A 23 9.85 -17.08 -7.09
N PHE A 24 9.91 -18.23 -7.74
CA PHE A 24 10.89 -18.48 -8.81
C PHE A 24 10.75 -17.50 -9.96
N LEU A 25 9.54 -17.27 -10.47
CA LEU A 25 9.26 -16.30 -11.52
C LEU A 25 9.65 -14.89 -11.10
N LEU A 26 9.30 -14.50 -9.88
CA LEU A 26 9.67 -13.20 -9.32
C LEU A 26 11.19 -13.03 -9.29
N VAL A 27 11.91 -13.96 -8.67
CA VAL A 27 13.39 -13.91 -8.56
C VAL A 27 14.03 -13.91 -9.95
N PHE A 28 13.55 -14.74 -10.86
CA PHE A 28 14.05 -14.82 -12.25
C PHE A 28 13.90 -13.48 -12.96
N LEU A 29 12.72 -12.88 -12.98
CA LEU A 29 12.49 -11.61 -13.69
C LEU A 29 13.18 -10.42 -13.01
N VAL A 30 13.26 -10.40 -11.68
CA VAL A 30 14.06 -9.43 -10.94
C VAL A 30 15.54 -9.54 -11.31
N THR A 31 16.08 -10.76 -11.40
CA THR A 31 17.47 -11.00 -11.80
C THR A 31 17.71 -10.55 -13.24
N VAL A 32 16.81 -10.89 -14.16
CA VAL A 32 16.87 -10.44 -15.55
C VAL A 32 16.86 -8.90 -15.62
N SER A 33 15.96 -8.24 -14.89
CA SER A 33 15.93 -6.76 -14.83
C SER A 33 17.27 -6.19 -14.33
N ALA A 34 17.84 -6.77 -13.28
CA ALA A 34 19.12 -6.34 -12.75
C ALA A 34 20.27 -6.53 -13.74
N LEU A 35 20.31 -7.64 -14.47
CA LEU A 35 21.33 -7.90 -15.53
C LEU A 35 21.26 -6.87 -16.65
N PHE A 36 20.07 -6.46 -17.05
CA PHE A 36 19.86 -5.42 -18.06
C PHE A 36 19.96 -4.00 -17.50
N LYS A 37 20.36 -3.82 -16.23
CA LYS A 37 20.40 -2.53 -15.52
C LYS A 37 19.05 -1.80 -15.50
N LEU A 38 17.98 -2.53 -15.60
CA LEU A 38 16.61 -2.04 -15.42
C LEU A 38 16.28 -2.00 -13.93
N ASP A 39 15.23 -1.26 -13.58
CA ASP A 39 14.75 -1.21 -12.21
C ASP A 39 14.18 -2.56 -11.76
N VAL A 40 14.56 -3.00 -10.56
CA VAL A 40 14.12 -4.27 -9.95
C VAL A 40 12.59 -4.29 -9.76
N VAL A 41 11.98 -3.13 -9.50
CA VAL A 41 10.53 -2.97 -9.36
C VAL A 41 9.82 -3.31 -10.68
N LEU A 42 10.40 -2.96 -11.81
CA LEU A 42 9.86 -3.30 -13.13
C LEU A 42 9.83 -4.81 -13.35
N GLY A 43 10.89 -5.53 -12.94
CA GLY A 43 10.93 -6.99 -12.98
C GLY A 43 9.86 -7.65 -12.11
N ALA A 44 9.68 -7.13 -10.89
CA ALA A 44 8.65 -7.61 -9.98
C ALA A 44 7.23 -7.35 -10.51
N PHE A 45 7.00 -6.18 -11.12
CA PHE A 45 5.74 -5.84 -11.77
C PHE A 45 5.43 -6.76 -12.95
N ALA A 46 6.43 -6.99 -13.81
CA ALA A 46 6.28 -7.92 -14.94
C ALA A 46 5.95 -9.35 -14.48
N ALA A 47 6.57 -9.82 -13.38
CA ALA A 47 6.26 -11.11 -12.79
C ALA A 47 4.80 -11.19 -12.35
N GLY A 48 4.31 -10.18 -11.65
CA GLY A 48 2.91 -10.09 -11.20
C GLY A 48 1.92 -10.06 -12.39
N PHE A 49 2.24 -9.31 -13.43
CA PHE A 49 1.42 -9.21 -14.63
C PHE A 49 1.33 -10.56 -15.38
N ILE A 50 2.47 -11.24 -15.58
CA ILE A 50 2.54 -12.56 -16.22
C ILE A 50 1.74 -13.58 -15.39
N LEU A 51 1.90 -13.57 -14.07
CA LEU A 51 1.20 -14.47 -13.17
C LEU A 51 -0.32 -14.30 -13.26
N ARG A 52 -0.78 -13.05 -13.25
CA ARG A 52 -2.21 -12.71 -13.42
C ARG A 52 -2.79 -13.23 -14.73
N TYR A 53 -2.01 -13.17 -15.82
CA TYR A 53 -2.43 -13.65 -17.13
C TYR A 53 -2.48 -15.18 -17.20
N ILE A 54 -1.54 -15.87 -16.55
CA ILE A 54 -1.44 -17.35 -16.61
C ILE A 54 -2.46 -18.02 -15.68
N ILE A 55 -2.78 -17.40 -14.53
CA ILE A 55 -3.62 -18.02 -13.48
C ILE A 55 -4.78 -17.08 -13.11
N PRO A 56 -5.78 -16.89 -13.98
CA PRO A 56 -6.90 -16.01 -13.69
C PRO A 56 -7.80 -16.51 -12.55
N ASP A 57 -8.04 -17.84 -12.47
CA ASP A 57 -9.02 -18.45 -11.56
C ASP A 57 -8.42 -18.97 -10.24
N GLY A 58 -7.11 -19.00 -10.12
CA GLY A 58 -6.41 -19.52 -8.92
C GLY A 58 -5.76 -18.44 -8.05
N MET A 59 -6.04 -17.16 -8.31
CA MET A 59 -5.34 -16.03 -7.69
C MET A 59 -5.68 -15.85 -6.20
N GLU A 60 -6.89 -16.12 -5.78
CA GLU A 60 -7.34 -15.81 -4.41
C GLU A 60 -6.52 -16.54 -3.34
N SER A 61 -6.30 -17.84 -3.49
CA SER A 61 -5.44 -18.61 -2.57
C SER A 61 -3.99 -18.17 -2.61
N LEU A 62 -3.48 -17.79 -3.78
CA LEU A 62 -2.12 -17.29 -3.95
C LEU A 62 -1.98 -15.88 -3.36
N GLU A 63 -2.94 -14.99 -3.61
CA GLU A 63 -2.98 -13.64 -3.05
C GLU A 63 -3.00 -13.69 -1.52
N THR A 64 -3.80 -14.57 -0.92
CA THR A 64 -3.82 -14.74 0.55
C THR A 64 -2.45 -15.12 1.11
N LYS A 65 -1.75 -16.05 0.45
CA LYS A 65 -0.40 -16.48 0.88
C LYS A 65 0.64 -15.38 0.67
N LEU A 66 0.60 -14.69 -0.48
CA LEU A 66 1.50 -13.58 -0.78
C LEU A 66 1.27 -12.40 0.17
N ASN A 67 0.01 -12.08 0.47
CA ASN A 67 -0.35 -11.05 1.44
C ASN A 67 0.15 -11.41 2.84
N GLY A 68 0.03 -12.67 3.27
CA GLY A 68 0.57 -13.11 4.56
C GLY A 68 2.08 -12.88 4.69
N VAL A 69 2.87 -13.22 3.67
CA VAL A 69 4.33 -12.98 3.66
C VAL A 69 4.63 -11.48 3.45
N GLY A 70 3.91 -10.82 2.53
CA GLY A 70 4.11 -9.41 2.20
C GLY A 70 3.85 -8.50 3.39
N TYR A 71 2.64 -8.53 3.92
CA TYR A 71 2.23 -7.67 5.03
C TYR A 71 2.76 -8.16 6.38
N GLY A 72 2.93 -9.46 6.57
CA GLY A 72 3.44 -10.02 7.83
C GLY A 72 4.95 -9.88 8.03
N PHE A 73 5.73 -9.79 6.95
CA PHE A 73 7.19 -9.78 7.05
C PHE A 73 7.88 -8.76 6.13
N LEU A 74 7.66 -8.84 4.81
CA LEU A 74 8.46 -8.05 3.86
C LEU A 74 8.23 -6.54 3.98
N ILE A 75 6.98 -6.11 4.14
CA ILE A 75 6.63 -4.69 4.26
C ILE A 75 7.15 -4.10 5.59
N PRO A 76 6.97 -4.73 6.77
CA PRO A 76 7.61 -4.27 8.00
C PRO A 76 9.13 -4.16 7.88
N VAL A 77 9.81 -5.17 7.33
CA VAL A 77 11.26 -5.14 7.11
C VAL A 77 11.66 -4.00 6.18
N PHE A 78 10.90 -3.79 5.09
CA PHE A 78 11.14 -2.65 4.19
C PHE A 78 11.08 -1.31 4.93
N PHE A 79 10.08 -1.09 5.78
CA PHE A 79 9.97 0.17 6.55
C PHE A 79 11.12 0.34 7.55
N VAL A 80 11.53 -0.72 8.23
CA VAL A 80 12.67 -0.67 9.17
C VAL A 80 13.96 -0.33 8.44
N VAL A 81 14.26 -1.02 7.32
CA VAL A 81 15.47 -0.78 6.52
C VAL A 81 15.46 0.63 5.93
N SER A 82 14.32 1.07 5.40
CA SER A 82 14.17 2.42 4.84
C SER A 82 14.35 3.50 5.91
N GLY A 83 13.81 3.27 7.10
CA GLY A 83 13.98 4.19 8.24
C GLY A 83 15.44 4.25 8.72
N ALA A 84 16.11 3.10 8.80
CA ALA A 84 17.52 3.03 9.21
C ALA A 84 18.46 3.71 8.21
N ALA A 85 18.08 3.84 6.95
CA ALA A 85 18.85 4.51 5.92
C ALA A 85 18.75 6.06 5.95
N ILE A 86 17.86 6.62 6.78
CA ILE A 86 17.67 8.07 6.91
C ILE A 86 18.83 8.69 7.69
N ASP A 87 19.53 9.65 7.06
CA ASP A 87 20.51 10.48 7.75
C ASP A 87 19.81 11.62 8.51
N VAL A 88 19.65 11.43 9.83
CA VAL A 88 18.97 12.39 10.70
C VAL A 88 19.68 13.75 10.76
N ARG A 89 21.01 13.77 10.58
CA ARG A 89 21.78 15.02 10.56
C ARG A 89 21.49 15.84 9.29
N ALA A 90 21.42 15.16 8.16
CA ALA A 90 21.04 15.81 6.91
C ALA A 90 19.62 16.39 6.97
N VAL A 91 18.69 15.64 7.56
CA VAL A 91 17.29 16.10 7.75
C VAL A 91 17.23 17.33 8.66
N ALA A 92 17.98 17.33 9.76
CA ALA A 92 18.03 18.47 10.69
C ALA A 92 18.69 19.71 10.06
N GLY A 93 19.57 19.53 9.08
CA GLY A 93 20.22 20.60 8.35
C GLY A 93 19.33 21.34 7.33
N GLU A 94 18.26 20.69 6.85
CA GLU A 94 17.35 21.23 5.83
C GLU A 94 15.87 21.16 6.20
N PRO A 95 15.45 21.78 7.33
CA PRO A 95 14.05 21.72 7.78
C PRO A 95 13.09 22.39 6.79
N GLY A 96 13.55 23.40 6.04
CA GLY A 96 12.76 24.07 5.00
C GLY A 96 12.38 23.12 3.87
N LEU A 97 13.30 22.29 3.39
CA LEU A 97 13.03 21.29 2.37
C LEU A 97 12.02 20.25 2.88
N LEU A 98 12.21 19.76 4.11
CA LEU A 98 11.32 18.81 4.76
C LEU A 98 9.87 19.31 4.78
N VAL A 99 9.65 20.51 5.33
CA VAL A 99 8.31 21.11 5.46
C VAL A 99 7.70 21.39 4.08
N THR A 100 8.48 21.96 3.17
CA THR A 100 8.02 22.27 1.80
C THR A 100 7.56 20.99 1.10
N PHE A 101 8.31 19.89 1.23
CA PHE A 101 7.95 18.63 0.58
C PHE A 101 6.69 18.01 1.18
N ILE A 102 6.51 18.07 2.51
CA ILE A 102 5.27 17.62 3.17
C ILE A 102 4.07 18.43 2.66
N VAL A 103 4.18 19.77 2.60
CA VAL A 103 3.13 20.63 2.09
C VAL A 103 2.82 20.33 0.63
N MET A 104 3.85 20.14 -0.21
CA MET A 104 3.66 19.74 -1.61
C MET A 104 2.98 18.39 -1.76
N LEU A 105 3.32 17.41 -0.96
CA LEU A 105 2.63 16.11 -0.95
C LEU A 105 1.14 16.26 -0.60
N MET A 106 0.82 17.09 0.37
CA MET A 106 -0.58 17.40 0.72
C MET A 106 -1.30 18.09 -0.45
N LEU A 107 -0.71 19.11 -1.04
CA LEU A 107 -1.34 19.85 -2.13
C LEU A 107 -1.54 19.00 -3.38
N ILE A 108 -0.52 18.25 -3.79
CA ILE A 108 -0.54 17.48 -5.04
C ILE A 108 -1.39 16.22 -4.92
N ARG A 109 -1.49 15.62 -3.73
CA ARG A 109 -2.20 14.36 -3.53
C ARG A 109 -3.55 14.52 -2.83
N ALA A 110 -3.63 15.24 -1.70
CA ALA A 110 -4.89 15.38 -0.98
C ALA A 110 -5.89 16.24 -1.72
N VAL A 111 -5.46 17.38 -2.30
CA VAL A 111 -6.38 18.32 -2.97
C VAL A 111 -7.07 17.68 -4.17
N PRO A 112 -6.40 17.02 -5.13
CA PRO A 112 -7.09 16.38 -6.26
C PRO A 112 -8.08 15.30 -5.83
N VAL A 113 -7.73 14.51 -4.83
CA VAL A 113 -8.62 13.46 -4.30
C VAL A 113 -9.86 14.10 -3.66
N PHE A 114 -9.67 15.11 -2.83
CA PHE A 114 -10.78 15.84 -2.21
C PHE A 114 -11.70 16.47 -3.25
N VAL A 115 -11.14 17.14 -4.27
CA VAL A 115 -11.89 17.75 -5.37
C VAL A 115 -12.64 16.69 -6.17
N ALA A 116 -11.98 15.59 -6.55
CA ALA A 116 -12.62 14.52 -7.29
C ALA A 116 -13.82 13.94 -6.54
N MET A 117 -13.65 13.65 -5.23
CA MET A 117 -14.74 13.16 -4.38
C MET A 117 -15.84 14.19 -4.15
N SER A 118 -15.53 15.50 -4.26
CA SER A 118 -16.52 16.56 -4.11
C SER A 118 -17.32 16.80 -5.38
N LEU A 119 -16.74 16.50 -6.55
CA LEU A 119 -17.39 16.64 -7.86
C LEU A 119 -18.23 15.43 -8.24
N ASP A 120 -17.97 14.26 -7.63
CA ASP A 120 -18.74 13.05 -7.89
C ASP A 120 -20.12 13.11 -7.23
N LYS A 121 -21.12 13.44 -8.04
CA LYS A 121 -22.53 13.51 -7.63
C LYS A 121 -23.23 12.15 -7.66
N ARG A 122 -22.59 11.08 -8.13
CA ARG A 122 -23.21 9.74 -8.32
C ARG A 122 -23.05 8.85 -7.09
N SER A 123 -22.10 9.15 -6.23
CA SER A 123 -21.90 8.42 -4.98
C SER A 123 -22.92 8.85 -3.92
N THR A 124 -23.30 7.93 -3.04
CA THR A 124 -23.99 8.24 -1.79
C THR A 124 -23.35 9.46 -1.12
N PRO A 125 -24.13 10.38 -0.51
CA PRO A 125 -23.60 11.62 0.02
C PRO A 125 -22.58 11.36 1.13
N ILE A 126 -21.31 11.25 0.75
CA ILE A 126 -20.20 11.11 1.68
C ILE A 126 -20.03 12.44 2.38
N SER A 127 -20.07 12.43 3.71
CA SER A 127 -19.85 13.62 4.55
C SER A 127 -18.51 14.30 4.19
N SER A 128 -18.46 15.63 4.27
CA SER A 128 -17.23 16.39 4.03
C SER A 128 -16.05 15.95 4.89
N HIS A 129 -16.32 15.51 6.12
CA HIS A 129 -15.31 14.96 7.03
C HIS A 129 -14.68 13.68 6.50
N HIS A 130 -15.47 12.76 5.97
CA HIS A 130 -14.96 11.54 5.35
C HIS A 130 -14.14 11.81 4.09
N ARG A 131 -14.51 12.81 3.28
CA ARG A 131 -13.72 13.22 2.10
C ARG A 131 -12.34 13.74 2.49
N VAL A 132 -12.27 14.57 3.54
CA VAL A 132 -10.99 15.06 4.08
C VAL A 132 -10.15 13.91 4.60
N THR A 133 -10.74 13.01 5.39
CA THR A 133 -10.05 11.83 5.92
C THR A 133 -9.45 10.97 4.80
N VAL A 134 -10.23 10.62 3.77
CA VAL A 134 -9.73 9.84 2.63
C VAL A 134 -8.63 10.59 1.89
N ALA A 135 -8.79 11.88 1.65
CA ALA A 135 -7.78 12.70 0.99
C ALA A 135 -6.44 12.71 1.76
N LEU A 136 -6.49 12.81 3.09
CA LEU A 136 -5.31 12.75 3.95
C LEU A 136 -4.63 11.38 3.88
N TYR A 137 -5.39 10.28 3.96
CA TYR A 137 -4.83 8.94 3.84
C TYR A 137 -4.16 8.69 2.48
N CYS A 138 -4.72 9.24 1.40
CA CYS A 138 -4.16 9.15 0.06
C CYS A 138 -2.83 9.91 -0.11
N THR A 139 -2.46 10.76 0.85
CA THR A 139 -1.19 11.52 0.82
C THR A 139 0.01 10.64 1.13
N THR A 140 -0.18 9.53 1.85
CA THR A 140 0.92 8.63 2.25
C THR A 140 1.50 7.91 1.03
N ALA A 141 2.82 8.06 0.79
CA ALA A 141 3.48 7.54 -0.41
C ALA A 141 4.92 7.06 -0.17
N LEU A 142 5.26 6.71 1.06
CA LEU A 142 6.64 6.37 1.44
C LEU A 142 7.31 5.34 0.51
N PRO A 143 6.70 4.22 0.10
CA PRO A 143 7.36 3.26 -0.77
C PRO A 143 7.78 3.85 -2.13
N ILE A 144 6.94 4.70 -2.72
CA ILE A 144 7.24 5.36 -3.99
C ILE A 144 8.36 6.39 -3.81
N ILE A 145 8.34 7.16 -2.71
CA ILE A 145 9.38 8.15 -2.41
C ILE A 145 10.72 7.44 -2.24
N VAL A 146 10.78 6.35 -1.48
CA VAL A 146 12.01 5.55 -1.29
C VAL A 146 12.51 5.00 -2.63
N ALA A 147 11.63 4.44 -3.47
CA ALA A 147 12.03 3.90 -4.76
C ALA A 147 12.59 4.98 -5.69
N VAL A 148 11.90 6.11 -5.83
CA VAL A 148 12.30 7.20 -6.73
C VAL A 148 13.59 7.87 -6.24
N THR A 149 13.71 8.16 -4.95
CA THR A 149 14.94 8.79 -4.40
C THR A 149 16.14 7.85 -4.50
N SER A 150 15.97 6.55 -4.23
CA SER A 150 17.04 5.55 -4.38
C SER A 150 17.52 5.46 -5.83
N LEU A 151 16.59 5.50 -6.79
CA LEU A 151 16.95 5.51 -8.21
C LEU A 151 17.66 6.80 -8.61
N ALA A 152 17.19 7.95 -8.15
CA ALA A 152 17.79 9.26 -8.44
C ALA A 152 19.21 9.37 -7.87
N VAL A 153 19.47 8.85 -6.68
CA VAL A 153 20.80 8.79 -6.08
C VAL A 153 21.72 7.86 -6.89
N LYS A 154 21.24 6.66 -7.26
CA LYS A 154 22.02 5.72 -8.11
C LYS A 154 22.32 6.30 -9.47
N ALA A 155 21.43 7.09 -10.04
CA ALA A 155 21.65 7.79 -11.32
C ALA A 155 22.55 9.03 -11.20
N GLY A 156 22.95 9.42 -9.99
CA GLY A 156 23.78 10.61 -9.74
C GLY A 156 23.05 11.94 -9.93
N THR A 157 21.72 11.92 -10.04
CA THR A 157 20.87 13.11 -10.23
C THR A 157 20.39 13.73 -8.92
N MET A 158 20.58 13.03 -7.79
CA MET A 158 20.19 13.48 -6.45
C MET A 158 21.28 13.16 -5.44
N GLN A 159 21.51 14.10 -4.51
CA GLN A 159 22.42 13.86 -3.39
C GLN A 159 21.77 12.97 -2.32
N GLN A 160 22.56 12.16 -1.64
CA GLN A 160 22.07 11.27 -0.57
C GLN A 160 21.39 12.04 0.57
N ALA A 161 21.91 13.23 0.93
CA ALA A 161 21.33 14.09 1.94
C ALA A 161 19.91 14.52 1.59
N THR A 162 19.70 15.00 0.36
CA THR A 162 18.38 15.38 -0.16
C THR A 162 17.42 14.18 -0.17
N ALA A 163 17.89 13.00 -0.64
CA ALA A 163 17.10 11.78 -0.64
C ALA A 163 16.66 11.41 0.79
N SER A 164 17.56 11.48 1.77
CA SER A 164 17.24 11.23 3.19
C SER A 164 16.15 12.18 3.70
N THR A 165 16.22 13.47 3.38
CA THR A 165 15.21 14.45 3.78
C THR A 165 13.85 14.17 3.16
N LEU A 166 13.80 13.79 1.88
CA LEU A 166 12.53 13.43 1.21
C LEU A 166 11.94 12.14 1.77
N VAL A 167 12.77 11.12 2.04
CA VAL A 167 12.31 9.86 2.67
C VAL A 167 11.81 10.12 4.09
N ALA A 168 12.49 10.95 4.87
CA ALA A 168 12.04 11.35 6.20
C ALA A 168 10.70 12.08 6.15
N ALA A 169 10.51 13.01 5.21
CA ALA A 169 9.22 13.66 5.00
C ALA A 169 8.11 12.67 4.66
N GLY A 170 8.39 11.69 3.78
CA GLY A 170 7.49 10.59 3.49
C GLY A 170 7.13 9.77 4.74
N ALA A 171 8.12 9.42 5.56
CA ALA A 171 7.90 8.69 6.82
C ALA A 171 7.04 9.48 7.80
N ILE A 172 7.30 10.79 7.95
CA ILE A 172 6.48 11.68 8.79
C ILE A 172 5.03 11.69 8.30
N THR A 173 4.77 11.75 6.99
CA THR A 173 3.40 11.74 6.47
C THR A 173 2.66 10.44 6.78
N VAL A 174 3.33 9.29 6.85
CA VAL A 174 2.72 8.01 7.22
C VAL A 174 2.16 8.02 8.64
N PHE A 175 2.80 8.75 9.58
CA PHE A 175 2.30 8.93 10.94
C PHE A 175 1.33 10.11 11.07
N LEU A 176 1.68 11.24 10.47
CA LEU A 176 0.95 12.49 10.63
C LEU A 176 -0.43 12.45 9.96
N MET A 177 -0.53 11.89 8.74
CA MET A 177 -1.80 11.93 8.00
C MET A 177 -2.90 11.07 8.62
N PRO A 178 -2.64 9.82 9.07
CA PRO A 178 -3.64 9.07 9.84
C PRO A 178 -4.05 9.76 11.14
N LEU A 179 -3.11 10.39 11.84
CA LEU A 179 -3.41 11.14 13.06
C LEU A 179 -4.33 12.33 12.78
N LEU A 180 -4.02 13.14 11.77
CA LEU A 180 -4.89 14.23 11.32
C LEU A 180 -6.24 13.70 10.81
N GLY A 181 -6.24 12.58 10.08
CA GLY A 181 -7.44 11.91 9.62
C GLY A 181 -8.32 11.44 10.77
N SER A 182 -7.75 10.90 11.84
CA SER A 182 -8.50 10.48 13.03
C SER A 182 -9.11 11.65 13.79
N LEU A 183 -8.48 12.82 13.78
CA LEU A 183 -9.03 14.03 14.38
C LEU A 183 -10.18 14.62 13.55
N THR A 184 -10.17 14.43 12.23
CA THR A 184 -11.25 14.88 11.35
C THR A 184 -12.36 13.85 11.21
N TYR A 185 -12.09 12.60 11.53
CA TYR A 185 -13.07 11.53 11.58
C TYR A 185 -13.86 11.66 12.89
N GLN A 186 -14.98 12.38 12.83
CA GLN A 186 -16.01 12.18 13.85
C GLN A 186 -16.57 10.79 13.61
N VAL A 187 -16.25 9.87 14.53
CA VAL A 187 -16.97 8.61 14.64
C VAL A 187 -18.44 8.98 14.62
N ALA A 188 -19.13 8.67 13.52
CA ALA A 188 -20.58 8.82 13.48
C ALA A 188 -21.09 8.17 14.75
N ASP A 189 -21.87 8.89 15.52
CA ASP A 189 -22.39 8.51 16.84
C ASP A 189 -22.96 7.08 16.84
N VAL A 190 -22.10 6.10 16.90
CA VAL A 190 -22.45 4.80 17.42
C VAL A 190 -22.30 4.95 18.92
N HIS A 191 -23.30 5.57 19.54
CA HIS A 191 -23.46 5.45 20.98
C HIS A 191 -23.41 3.95 21.29
N PRO A 192 -22.44 3.45 22.06
CA PRO A 192 -22.34 2.02 22.36
C PRO A 192 -23.65 1.50 22.98
N VAL A 193 -24.42 2.37 23.60
CA VAL A 193 -25.75 2.09 24.17
C VAL A 193 -26.80 1.84 23.07
N THR A 194 -26.76 2.55 21.93
CA THR A 194 -27.70 2.31 20.81
C THR A 194 -27.35 1.03 20.06
N ALA A 195 -26.06 0.73 19.84
CA ALA A 195 -25.64 -0.53 19.23
C ALA A 195 -26.08 -1.75 20.10
N VAL A 196 -25.91 -1.67 21.43
CA VAL A 196 -26.35 -2.72 22.34
C VAL A 196 -27.90 -2.83 22.38
N GLN A 197 -28.61 -1.70 22.31
CA GLN A 197 -30.10 -1.72 22.24
C GLN A 197 -30.61 -2.27 20.90
N GLU A 198 -29.89 -2.03 19.80
CA GLU A 198 -30.26 -2.57 18.49
C GLU A 198 -30.02 -4.08 18.44
N ILE A 199 -28.89 -4.56 18.98
CA ILE A 199 -28.60 -6.00 19.16
C ILE A 199 -29.66 -6.68 20.05
N LEU A 200 -30.14 -6.01 21.06
CA LEU A 200 -31.18 -6.55 21.97
C LEU A 200 -32.61 -6.47 21.39
N ARG A 201 -32.87 -5.59 20.43
CA ARG A 201 -34.17 -5.40 19.78
C ARG A 201 -34.44 -6.32 18.60
N THR A 202 -33.44 -6.90 17.96
CA THR A 202 -33.56 -7.78 16.78
C THR A 202 -32.95 -9.15 17.01
N PRO A 203 -33.51 -10.01 17.87
CA PRO A 203 -32.97 -11.37 18.05
C PRO A 203 -33.25 -12.31 16.87
N SER A 204 -34.18 -11.95 15.95
CA SER A 204 -34.66 -12.86 14.88
C SER A 204 -33.85 -12.79 13.56
N ASP A 205 -33.10 -11.72 13.30
CA ASP A 205 -32.42 -11.55 12.02
C ASP A 205 -31.03 -12.19 11.94
N TRP A 206 -30.48 -12.68 13.05
CA TRP A 206 -29.18 -13.34 13.07
C TRP A 206 -29.15 -14.69 12.36
N GLN A 207 -30.29 -15.33 12.15
CA GLN A 207 -30.36 -16.61 11.46
C GLN A 207 -30.20 -16.50 9.94
N HIS A 208 -30.43 -15.32 9.35
CA HIS A 208 -30.24 -15.08 7.90
C HIS A 208 -28.78 -14.77 7.52
N ILE A 209 -27.96 -14.29 8.46
CA ILE A 209 -26.55 -13.90 8.18
C ILE A 209 -25.61 -15.10 8.23
N MET A 210 -26.00 -16.23 8.81
CA MET A 210 -25.16 -17.43 8.93
C MET A 210 -25.37 -18.47 7.82
N HIS A 211 -26.19 -18.18 6.81
CA HIS A 211 -26.50 -19.10 5.71
C HIS A 211 -26.16 -18.57 4.30
N ASP A 212 -25.52 -17.42 4.16
CA ASP A 212 -24.87 -16.96 2.96
C ASP A 212 -23.36 -16.86 3.25
#